data_8fd6a27bf7bdcb07c2a2e33db608a050
#
_entry.id   8fd6a27bf7bdcb07c2a2e33db608a050
#
_cell.length_a   1.000
_cell.length_b   1.000
_cell.length_c   1.000
_cell.angle_alpha   90.00
_cell.angle_beta   90.00
_cell.angle_gamma   90.00
#
_symmetry.space_group_name_H-M   'P 1'
#
loop_
_entity.id
_entity.type
_entity.pdbx_description
1 polymer ?
#
loop_
_entity_poly.entity_id
_entity_poly.type
_entity_poly.pdbx_seq_one_letter_code
_entity_poly.pdbx_strand_id
1 'polypeptide(L)'
;MASTFSDTFSASKGELMRRAEDGLAANVGDSGLTTGEKVALTCRVLFDAGHDSGLAGQITARAEQPGTYYTQRLGLGFDEITAGNLLVVDEDLNVLAGDGMANPANRFHSWVYRGRPDVQCIVHTHAFHVAALSMLEVPLVVSQMDTTPLYDDCAFLADWPGVPVGNEEGEIISAALGDKKAVLLAHHGQLVAGASVEEACSLAVLIERAAALQLAAMAAGPIKELPERLAREAHDWTLRPQRSQANFAYYARRALTRHPDVLTG
;
A
#
# COMPACT_ATOMS: atom_id res chain seq x y z
N MET A 1 19.32 11.60 -43.39
CA MET A 1 19.11 12.34 -42.13
C MET A 1 19.91 11.62 -41.05
N ALA A 2 21.00 12.23 -40.56
CA ALA A 2 21.79 11.65 -39.50
C ALA A 2 20.98 11.67 -38.22
N SER A 3 20.70 10.49 -37.63
CA SER A 3 20.16 10.35 -36.31
C SER A 3 21.18 10.94 -35.33
N THR A 4 20.91 12.11 -34.80
CA THR A 4 21.67 12.66 -33.67
C THR A 4 21.26 11.84 -32.43
N PHE A 5 21.90 10.68 -32.23
CA PHE A 5 21.95 10.05 -30.93
C PHE A 5 22.59 11.08 -29.98
N SER A 6 21.81 11.71 -29.11
CA SER A 6 22.38 12.56 -28.08
C SER A 6 23.29 11.67 -27.23
N ASP A 7 24.58 12.03 -27.16
CA ASP A 7 25.52 11.33 -26.29
C ASP A 7 25.08 11.45 -24.82
N THR A 8 24.46 10.39 -24.31
CA THR A 8 23.98 10.35 -22.93
C THR A 8 25.08 9.97 -21.93
N PHE A 9 26.27 9.52 -22.42
CA PHE A 9 27.36 9.12 -21.53
C PHE A 9 28.03 10.32 -20.85
N SER A 10 27.88 11.52 -21.40
CA SER A 10 28.33 12.78 -20.80
C SER A 10 27.25 13.49 -19.97
N ALA A 11 26.00 12.99 -20.00
CA ALA A 11 24.90 13.60 -19.29
C ALA A 11 25.01 13.41 -17.76
N SER A 12 24.61 14.43 -17.00
CA SER A 12 24.56 14.33 -15.55
C SER A 12 23.49 13.32 -15.10
N LYS A 13 23.68 12.72 -13.91
CA LYS A 13 22.67 11.85 -13.30
C LYS A 13 21.29 12.51 -13.23
N GLY A 14 21.21 13.80 -12.81
CA GLY A 14 19.95 14.53 -12.73
C GLY A 14 19.25 14.69 -14.09
N GLU A 15 20.02 14.88 -15.17
CA GLU A 15 19.45 14.93 -16.50
C GLU A 15 18.90 13.59 -16.95
N LEU A 16 19.63 12.50 -16.70
CA LEU A 16 19.19 11.14 -17.03
C LEU A 16 17.94 10.76 -16.22
N MET A 17 17.87 11.15 -14.96
CA MET A 17 16.69 10.95 -14.11
C MET A 17 15.46 11.68 -14.67
N ARG A 18 15.59 12.97 -15.06
CA ARG A 18 14.49 13.70 -15.68
C ARG A 18 14.02 13.04 -16.99
N ARG A 19 14.94 12.69 -17.87
CA ARG A 19 14.59 11.98 -19.13
C ARG A 19 13.85 10.66 -18.87
N ALA A 20 14.24 9.92 -17.82
CA ALA A 20 13.57 8.68 -17.45
C ALA A 20 12.16 8.97 -16.87
N GLU A 21 11.98 10.04 -16.09
CA GLU A 21 10.67 10.47 -15.58
C GLU A 21 9.74 10.87 -16.74
N ASP A 22 10.22 11.70 -17.67
CA ASP A 22 9.45 12.11 -18.85
C ASP A 22 9.06 10.90 -19.71
N GLY A 23 9.99 9.96 -19.89
CA GLY A 23 9.72 8.71 -20.59
C GLY A 23 8.69 7.84 -19.88
N LEU A 24 8.76 7.74 -18.56
CA LEU A 24 7.78 7.00 -17.76
C LEU A 24 6.39 7.64 -17.85
N ALA A 25 6.31 8.96 -17.68
CA ALA A 25 5.05 9.70 -17.79
C ALA A 25 4.40 9.56 -19.18
N ALA A 26 5.21 9.53 -20.24
CA ALA A 26 4.72 9.36 -21.61
C ALA A 26 4.24 7.93 -21.93
N ASN A 27 4.71 6.91 -21.19
CA ASN A 27 4.46 5.50 -21.49
C ASN A 27 3.61 4.77 -20.44
N VAL A 28 3.41 5.37 -19.27
CA VAL A 28 2.52 4.85 -18.23
C VAL A 28 1.30 5.76 -18.17
N GLY A 29 0.24 5.35 -18.84
CA GLY A 29 -1.06 6.07 -18.84
C GLY A 29 -1.94 5.66 -17.67
N ASP A 30 -3.07 6.34 -17.55
CA ASP A 30 -4.16 5.91 -16.67
C ASP A 30 -4.66 4.54 -17.13
N SER A 31 -4.95 3.67 -16.17
CA SER A 31 -5.49 2.33 -16.44
C SER A 31 -6.92 2.37 -17.01
N GLY A 32 -7.63 3.48 -16.90
CA GLY A 32 -9.06 3.61 -17.22
C GLY A 32 -9.97 2.89 -16.23
N LEU A 33 -9.42 2.32 -15.14
CA LEU A 33 -10.18 1.62 -14.12
C LEU A 33 -10.79 2.60 -13.12
N THR A 34 -12.01 2.33 -12.69
CA THR A 34 -12.67 3.04 -11.60
C THR A 34 -12.00 2.77 -10.27
N THR A 35 -12.26 3.59 -9.25
CA THR A 35 -11.74 3.38 -7.89
C THR A 35 -12.16 2.02 -7.33
N GLY A 36 -13.43 1.63 -7.50
CA GLY A 36 -13.93 0.32 -7.06
C GLY A 36 -13.21 -0.85 -7.74
N GLU A 37 -13.00 -0.79 -9.05
CA GLU A 37 -12.26 -1.81 -9.80
C GLU A 37 -10.79 -1.91 -9.32
N LYS A 38 -10.14 -0.77 -9.03
CA LYS A 38 -8.80 -0.75 -8.46
C LYS A 38 -8.77 -1.37 -7.05
N VAL A 39 -9.79 -1.14 -6.22
CA VAL A 39 -9.91 -1.76 -4.89
C VAL A 39 -10.07 -3.28 -5.01
N ALA A 40 -10.96 -3.76 -5.88
CA ALA A 40 -11.15 -5.19 -6.10
C ALA A 40 -9.86 -5.86 -6.61
N LEU A 41 -9.19 -5.24 -7.59
CA LEU A 41 -7.89 -5.72 -8.07
C LEU A 41 -6.83 -5.72 -6.97
N THR A 42 -6.83 -4.70 -6.08
CA THR A 42 -5.91 -4.66 -4.94
C THR A 42 -6.13 -5.85 -4.01
N CYS A 43 -7.37 -6.24 -3.72
CA CYS A 43 -7.66 -7.45 -2.93
C CYS A 43 -7.01 -8.69 -3.55
N ARG A 44 -7.18 -8.92 -4.85
CA ARG A 44 -6.60 -10.07 -5.56
C ARG A 44 -5.06 -10.02 -5.61
N VAL A 45 -4.49 -8.83 -5.82
CA VAL A 45 -3.04 -8.62 -5.80
C VAL A 45 -2.46 -8.95 -4.45
N LEU A 46 -3.10 -8.50 -3.37
CA LEU A 46 -2.65 -8.75 -2.00
C LEU A 46 -2.78 -10.23 -1.64
N PHE A 47 -3.88 -10.90 -2.02
CA PHE A 47 -4.02 -12.34 -1.87
C PHE A 47 -2.85 -13.07 -2.55
N ASP A 48 -2.60 -12.78 -3.84
CA ASP A 48 -1.51 -13.36 -4.61
C ASP A 48 -0.11 -13.05 -4.04
N ALA A 49 0.02 -11.99 -3.25
CA ALA A 49 1.26 -11.55 -2.63
C ALA A 49 1.46 -12.06 -1.19
N GLY A 50 0.59 -12.94 -0.69
CA GLY A 50 0.73 -13.57 0.62
C GLY A 50 0.11 -12.77 1.78
N HIS A 51 -0.88 -11.91 1.47
CA HIS A 51 -1.64 -11.18 2.48
C HIS A 51 -2.94 -11.91 2.88
N ASP A 52 -2.97 -13.23 2.72
CA ASP A 52 -4.11 -14.10 2.99
C ASP A 52 -4.12 -14.56 4.45
N SER A 53 -4.67 -13.78 5.34
CA SER A 53 -4.88 -14.15 6.75
C SER A 53 -6.35 -14.41 7.07
N GLY A 54 -7.03 -15.15 6.19
CA GLY A 54 -8.47 -15.42 6.28
C GLY A 54 -9.27 -14.14 6.08
N LEU A 55 -10.16 -13.83 7.04
CA LEU A 55 -11.01 -12.62 6.97
C LEU A 55 -10.35 -11.39 7.62
N ALA A 56 -9.11 -11.50 8.08
CA ALA A 56 -8.39 -10.39 8.65
C ALA A 56 -7.78 -9.51 7.55
N GLY A 57 -7.71 -8.22 7.83
CA GLY A 57 -7.25 -7.22 6.87
C GLY A 57 -8.40 -6.47 6.21
N GLN A 58 -8.15 -5.19 5.92
CA GLN A 58 -9.14 -4.29 5.35
C GLN A 58 -8.49 -3.36 4.33
N ILE A 59 -9.29 -3.05 3.29
CA ILE A 59 -8.95 -2.03 2.30
C ILE A 59 -10.10 -1.03 2.30
N THR A 60 -9.77 0.26 2.35
CA THR A 60 -10.71 1.33 2.07
C THR A 60 -10.12 2.28 1.05
N ALA A 61 -10.95 2.86 0.20
CA ALA A 61 -10.58 3.96 -0.69
C ALA A 61 -11.69 4.99 -0.71
N ARG A 62 -11.34 6.30 -0.77
CA ARG A 62 -12.34 7.36 -0.91
C ARG A 62 -13.16 7.12 -2.18
N ALA A 63 -14.49 7.13 -2.04
CA ALA A 63 -15.40 7.05 -3.16
C ALA A 63 -15.68 8.44 -3.74
N GLU A 64 -16.50 8.50 -4.79
CA GLU A 64 -16.78 9.73 -5.53
C GLU A 64 -17.52 10.78 -4.69
N GLN A 65 -18.38 10.33 -3.77
CA GLN A 65 -19.09 11.23 -2.86
C GLN A 65 -18.21 11.52 -1.64
N PRO A 66 -17.98 12.79 -1.28
CA PRO A 66 -17.20 13.15 -0.09
C PRO A 66 -17.73 12.47 1.18
N GLY A 67 -16.82 11.98 2.04
CA GLY A 67 -17.16 11.28 3.27
C GLY A 67 -17.62 9.83 3.06
N THR A 68 -17.47 9.30 1.86
CA THR A 68 -17.78 7.89 1.57
C THR A 68 -16.56 7.11 1.09
N TYR A 69 -16.57 5.79 1.30
CA TYR A 69 -15.43 4.92 1.05
C TYR A 69 -15.88 3.59 0.46
N TYR A 70 -15.17 3.10 -0.55
CA TYR A 70 -15.22 1.70 -0.96
C TYR A 70 -14.53 0.83 0.09
N THR A 71 -15.09 -0.34 0.37
CA THR A 71 -14.44 -1.37 1.19
C THR A 71 -14.92 -2.77 0.82
N GLN A 72 -14.14 -3.79 1.17
CA GLN A 72 -14.61 -5.17 1.02
C GLN A 72 -15.70 -5.50 2.04
N ARG A 73 -16.56 -6.42 1.66
CA ARG A 73 -17.60 -6.99 2.52
C ARG A 73 -16.98 -7.94 3.54
N LEU A 74 -17.34 -7.81 4.82
CA LEU A 74 -16.96 -8.77 5.85
C LEU A 74 -17.59 -10.15 5.54
N GLY A 75 -16.79 -11.19 5.71
CA GLY A 75 -17.20 -12.58 5.44
C GLY A 75 -16.72 -13.11 4.09
N LEU A 76 -16.08 -12.27 3.26
CA LEU A 76 -15.39 -12.67 2.04
C LEU A 76 -13.89 -12.47 2.19
N GLY A 77 -13.11 -13.45 1.71
CA GLY A 77 -11.66 -13.34 1.58
C GLY A 77 -11.26 -12.41 0.43
N PHE A 78 -10.02 -11.95 0.44
CA PHE A 78 -9.51 -11.08 -0.63
C PHE A 78 -9.60 -11.73 -2.02
N ASP A 79 -9.53 -13.06 -2.09
CA ASP A 79 -9.70 -13.86 -3.32
C ASP A 79 -11.14 -13.98 -3.79
N GLU A 80 -12.13 -13.55 -3.00
CA GLU A 80 -13.54 -13.59 -3.35
C GLU A 80 -14.09 -12.21 -3.74
N ILE A 81 -13.29 -11.13 -3.53
CA ILE A 81 -13.76 -9.78 -3.83
C ILE A 81 -13.78 -9.52 -5.34
N THR A 82 -14.87 -8.93 -5.81
CA THR A 82 -15.05 -8.41 -7.16
C THR A 82 -15.51 -6.95 -7.11
N ALA A 83 -15.45 -6.25 -8.23
CA ALA A 83 -15.94 -4.88 -8.30
C ALA A 83 -17.43 -4.77 -7.91
N GLY A 84 -18.23 -5.80 -8.23
CA GLY A 84 -19.67 -5.82 -7.96
C GLY A 84 -20.07 -6.23 -6.56
N ASN A 85 -19.17 -6.76 -5.73
CA ASN A 85 -19.50 -7.14 -4.35
C ASN A 85 -18.85 -6.23 -3.29
N LEU A 86 -18.25 -5.11 -3.72
CA LEU A 86 -17.77 -4.08 -2.81
C LEU A 86 -18.93 -3.34 -2.12
N LEU A 87 -18.64 -2.80 -0.96
CA LEU A 87 -19.54 -1.89 -0.26
C LEU A 87 -19.09 -0.44 -0.45
N VAL A 88 -20.06 0.49 -0.45
CA VAL A 88 -19.82 1.91 -0.18
C VAL A 88 -20.35 2.20 1.21
N VAL A 89 -19.50 2.78 2.07
CA VAL A 89 -19.83 3.10 3.46
C VAL A 89 -19.56 4.59 3.75
N ASP A 90 -20.19 5.12 4.79
CA ASP A 90 -19.86 6.43 5.35
C ASP A 90 -18.74 6.36 6.42
N GLU A 91 -18.41 7.47 7.04
CA GLU A 91 -17.39 7.57 8.11
C GLU A 91 -17.75 6.76 9.36
N ASP A 92 -19.02 6.46 9.57
CA ASP A 92 -19.53 5.65 10.69
C ASP A 92 -19.71 4.19 10.33
N LEU A 93 -19.27 3.79 9.11
CA LEU A 93 -19.34 2.44 8.55
C LEU A 93 -20.78 1.98 8.24
N ASN A 94 -21.75 2.91 8.16
CA ASN A 94 -23.07 2.57 7.65
C ASN A 94 -22.97 2.25 6.16
N VAL A 95 -23.56 1.13 5.75
CA VAL A 95 -23.57 0.72 4.34
C VAL A 95 -24.56 1.59 3.56
N LEU A 96 -24.06 2.31 2.58
CA LEU A 96 -24.83 3.18 1.69
C LEU A 96 -25.16 2.49 0.36
N ALA A 97 -24.30 1.57 -0.08
CA ALA A 97 -24.52 0.74 -1.27
C ALA A 97 -23.80 -0.60 -1.11
N GLY A 98 -24.31 -1.63 -1.82
CA GLY A 98 -23.86 -3.02 -1.70
C GLY A 98 -24.68 -3.79 -0.68
N ASP A 99 -24.40 -5.10 -0.52
CA ASP A 99 -25.11 -6.00 0.38
C ASP A 99 -24.15 -6.63 1.38
N GLY A 100 -24.47 -6.56 2.67
CA GLY A 100 -23.67 -7.11 3.76
C GLY A 100 -23.26 -6.05 4.80
N MET A 101 -22.12 -6.26 5.44
CA MET A 101 -21.58 -5.34 6.44
C MET A 101 -20.10 -5.08 6.22
N ALA A 102 -19.64 -3.89 6.56
CA ALA A 102 -18.23 -3.56 6.62
C ALA A 102 -17.56 -4.22 7.85
N ASN A 103 -16.26 -4.44 7.76
CA ASN A 103 -15.49 -4.88 8.91
C ASN A 103 -15.47 -3.75 9.98
N PRO A 104 -15.88 -3.99 11.23
CA PRO A 104 -15.86 -2.97 12.28
C PRO A 104 -14.47 -2.36 12.52
N ALA A 105 -13.40 -3.11 12.24
CA ALA A 105 -12.04 -2.60 12.35
C ALA A 105 -11.73 -1.48 11.32
N ASN A 106 -12.56 -1.25 10.31
CA ASN A 106 -12.42 -0.05 9.45
C ASN A 106 -12.53 1.27 10.26
N ARG A 107 -12.90 1.22 11.53
CA ARG A 107 -12.95 2.41 12.41
C ARG A 107 -11.61 3.15 12.46
N PHE A 108 -10.48 2.46 12.54
CA PHE A 108 -9.18 3.14 12.55
C PHE A 108 -8.82 3.76 11.18
N HIS A 109 -9.37 3.26 10.06
CA HIS A 109 -9.24 3.94 8.76
C HIS A 109 -9.97 5.29 8.76
N SER A 110 -11.17 5.35 9.35
CA SER A 110 -11.91 6.61 9.50
C SER A 110 -11.10 7.66 10.28
N TRP A 111 -10.39 7.26 11.33
CA TRP A 111 -9.50 8.15 12.09
C TRP A 111 -8.33 8.67 11.24
N VAL A 112 -7.69 7.82 10.44
CA VAL A 112 -6.63 8.26 9.53
C VAL A 112 -7.19 9.24 8.49
N TYR A 113 -8.31 8.93 7.84
CA TYR A 113 -8.90 9.82 6.84
C TYR A 113 -9.28 11.20 7.38
N ARG A 114 -9.73 11.28 8.64
CA ARG A 114 -10.05 12.57 9.29
C ARG A 114 -8.83 13.45 9.50
N GLY A 115 -7.68 12.84 9.82
CA GLY A 115 -6.41 13.55 10.03
C GLY A 115 -5.60 13.79 8.75
N ARG A 116 -5.86 13.02 7.68
CA ARG A 116 -5.05 12.94 6.47
C ARG A 116 -5.89 13.10 5.19
N PRO A 117 -6.22 14.35 4.81
CA PRO A 117 -7.00 14.60 3.58
C PRO A 117 -6.24 14.22 2.29
N ASP A 118 -4.93 14.08 2.35
CA ASP A 118 -4.06 13.63 1.26
C ASP A 118 -4.17 12.11 1.00
N VAL A 119 -4.63 11.32 2.00
CA VAL A 119 -4.79 9.89 1.87
C VAL A 119 -6.06 9.54 1.09
N GLN A 120 -5.90 8.77 0.02
CA GLN A 120 -7.00 8.30 -0.83
C GLN A 120 -7.33 6.83 -0.64
N CYS A 121 -6.36 6.02 -0.20
CA CYS A 121 -6.55 4.59 0.03
C CYS A 121 -5.76 4.14 1.25
N ILE A 122 -6.37 3.27 2.05
CA ILE A 122 -5.73 2.60 3.19
C ILE A 122 -5.79 1.10 2.97
N VAL A 123 -4.65 0.45 3.16
CA VAL A 123 -4.52 -1.01 3.16
C VAL A 123 -4.01 -1.43 4.53
N HIS A 124 -4.76 -2.26 5.23
CA HIS A 124 -4.33 -2.93 6.44
C HIS A 124 -4.36 -4.44 6.25
N THR A 125 -3.26 -5.12 6.57
CA THR A 125 -3.14 -6.58 6.41
C THR A 125 -2.20 -7.17 7.44
N HIS A 126 -2.38 -8.49 7.67
CA HIS A 126 -1.53 -9.33 8.52
C HIS A 126 -0.69 -10.28 7.65
N ALA A 127 0.00 -9.72 6.63
CA ALA A 127 0.84 -10.52 5.75
C ALA A 127 1.89 -11.32 6.54
N PHE A 128 2.25 -12.50 6.07
CA PHE A 128 2.96 -13.51 6.88
C PHE A 128 4.28 -13.00 7.47
N HIS A 129 5.15 -12.39 6.64
CA HIS A 129 6.45 -11.94 7.13
C HIS A 129 6.35 -10.63 7.93
N VAL A 130 5.40 -9.77 7.59
CA VAL A 130 5.07 -8.58 8.39
C VAL A 130 4.60 -8.99 9.77
N ALA A 131 3.67 -9.95 9.86
CA ALA A 131 3.20 -10.47 11.13
C ALA A 131 4.34 -11.09 11.95
N ALA A 132 5.21 -11.90 11.31
CA ALA A 132 6.38 -12.47 11.96
C ALA A 132 7.37 -11.39 12.46
N LEU A 133 7.63 -10.35 11.66
CA LEU A 133 8.48 -9.23 12.05
C LEU A 133 7.87 -8.45 13.23
N SER A 134 6.55 -8.24 13.21
CA SER A 134 5.82 -7.52 14.27
C SER A 134 5.91 -8.21 15.63
N MET A 135 6.05 -9.53 15.67
CA MET A 135 6.23 -10.32 16.89
C MET A 135 7.62 -10.10 17.54
N LEU A 136 8.58 -9.57 16.80
CA LEU A 136 9.92 -9.25 17.31
C LEU A 136 10.00 -7.84 17.91
N GLU A 137 8.92 -7.05 17.81
CA GLU A 137 8.86 -5.65 18.29
C GLU A 137 10.01 -4.79 17.73
N VAL A 138 10.34 -4.97 16.47
CA VAL A 138 11.39 -4.19 15.80
C VAL A 138 10.84 -3.43 14.60
N PRO A 139 11.34 -2.21 14.33
CA PRO A 139 10.94 -1.45 13.15
C PRO A 139 11.46 -2.10 11.86
N LEU A 140 10.86 -1.71 10.74
CA LEU A 140 11.38 -2.02 9.43
C LEU A 140 12.67 -1.24 9.17
N VAL A 141 13.72 -1.94 8.74
CA VAL A 141 15.04 -1.37 8.42
C VAL A 141 15.22 -1.28 6.91
N VAL A 142 15.44 -0.07 6.41
CA VAL A 142 15.74 0.14 4.99
C VAL A 142 17.21 -0.11 4.71
N SER A 143 17.51 -1.27 4.16
CA SER A 143 18.89 -1.73 3.92
C SER A 143 19.15 -2.26 2.50
N GLN A 144 18.14 -2.14 1.61
CA GLN A 144 18.20 -2.66 0.25
C GLN A 144 17.47 -1.69 -0.71
N MET A 145 17.91 -1.60 -1.96
CA MET A 145 17.42 -0.62 -2.95
C MET A 145 15.90 -0.64 -3.13
N ASP A 146 15.31 -1.83 -3.27
CA ASP A 146 13.86 -1.96 -3.52
C ASP A 146 13.02 -1.50 -2.33
N THR A 147 13.58 -1.46 -1.11
CA THR A 147 12.87 -1.03 0.10
C THR A 147 12.96 0.48 0.36
N THR A 148 13.72 1.21 -0.45
CA THR A 148 13.92 2.66 -0.27
C THR A 148 12.64 3.51 -0.33
N PRO A 149 11.52 3.11 -0.99
CA PRO A 149 10.25 3.83 -0.86
C PRO A 149 9.73 3.95 0.58
N LEU A 150 10.24 3.12 1.50
CA LEU A 150 9.85 3.10 2.91
C LEU A 150 10.85 3.87 3.81
N TYR A 151 11.90 4.46 3.21
CA TYR A 151 12.92 5.17 3.98
C TYR A 151 12.33 6.41 4.64
N ASP A 152 12.37 6.44 5.98
CA ASP A 152 11.77 7.49 6.82
C ASP A 152 10.24 7.65 6.61
N ASP A 153 9.59 6.71 5.91
CA ASP A 153 8.17 6.74 5.56
C ASP A 153 7.37 5.53 6.12
N CYS A 154 8.01 4.74 6.98
CA CYS A 154 7.38 3.64 7.72
C CYS A 154 7.57 3.85 9.22
N ALA A 155 6.51 4.20 9.94
CA ALA A 155 6.49 4.31 11.39
C ALA A 155 6.47 2.93 12.05
N PHE A 156 6.71 2.90 13.35
CA PHE A 156 6.57 1.69 14.17
C PHE A 156 5.82 2.01 15.46
N LEU A 157 4.69 1.34 15.67
CA LEU A 157 3.93 1.38 16.92
C LEU A 157 4.32 0.16 17.76
N ALA A 158 5.14 0.39 18.79
CA ALA A 158 5.68 -0.68 19.62
C ALA A 158 4.67 -1.28 20.60
N ASP A 159 3.74 -0.46 21.09
CA ASP A 159 2.71 -0.89 22.04
C ASP A 159 1.44 -1.28 21.29
N TRP A 160 1.04 -2.56 21.42
CA TRP A 160 -0.22 -3.00 20.82
C TRP A 160 -1.43 -2.42 21.59
N PRO A 161 -2.27 -1.58 20.95
CA PRO A 161 -3.40 -0.94 21.64
C PRO A 161 -4.60 -1.86 21.88
N GLY A 162 -4.55 -3.11 21.42
CA GLY A 162 -5.67 -4.05 21.47
C GLY A 162 -6.38 -4.21 20.13
N VAL A 163 -7.62 -4.74 20.16
CA VAL A 163 -8.43 -4.95 18.94
C VAL A 163 -8.95 -3.61 18.43
N PRO A 164 -8.60 -3.18 17.20
CA PRO A 164 -8.80 -1.80 16.75
C PRO A 164 -10.22 -1.54 16.22
N VAL A 165 -11.22 -1.80 17.03
CA VAL A 165 -12.64 -1.53 16.71
C VAL A 165 -13.20 -0.28 17.39
N GLY A 166 -12.46 0.28 18.35
CA GLY A 166 -12.82 1.48 19.09
C GLY A 166 -12.19 2.76 18.53
N ASN A 167 -12.60 3.88 19.12
CA ASN A 167 -12.07 5.19 18.76
C ASN A 167 -10.67 5.42 19.36
N GLU A 168 -10.40 4.88 20.55
CA GLU A 168 -9.12 5.02 21.25
C GLU A 168 -7.98 4.37 20.45
N GLU A 169 -8.18 3.13 20.00
CA GLU A 169 -7.20 2.43 19.15
C GLU A 169 -7.03 3.14 17.80
N GLY A 170 -8.11 3.67 17.24
CA GLY A 170 -8.09 4.46 16.01
C GLY A 170 -7.24 5.73 16.14
N GLU A 171 -7.38 6.45 17.25
CA GLU A 171 -6.58 7.64 17.56
C GLU A 171 -5.10 7.28 17.73
N ILE A 172 -4.79 6.23 18.51
CA ILE A 172 -3.40 5.77 18.73
C ILE A 172 -2.73 5.39 17.41
N ILE A 173 -3.39 4.58 16.57
CA ILE A 173 -2.84 4.13 15.28
C ILE A 173 -2.66 5.32 14.33
N SER A 174 -3.63 6.23 14.25
CA SER A 174 -3.54 7.43 13.41
C SER A 174 -2.41 8.35 13.85
N ALA A 175 -2.24 8.54 15.17
CA ALA A 175 -1.15 9.33 15.73
C ALA A 175 0.22 8.69 15.44
N ALA A 176 0.34 7.36 15.56
CA ALA A 176 1.58 6.64 15.26
C ALA A 176 1.96 6.71 13.78
N LEU A 177 0.99 6.65 12.87
CA LEU A 177 1.22 6.84 11.43
C LEU A 177 1.75 8.25 11.14
N GLY A 178 1.17 9.28 11.78
CA GLY A 178 1.54 10.67 11.56
C GLY A 178 1.38 11.07 10.09
N ASP A 179 2.42 11.67 9.51
CA ASP A 179 2.50 12.08 8.11
C ASP A 179 3.11 11.00 7.19
N LYS A 180 3.52 9.86 7.75
CA LYS A 180 4.17 8.78 7.01
C LYS A 180 3.19 8.01 6.14
N LYS A 181 3.74 7.23 5.23
CA LYS A 181 2.97 6.40 4.30
C LYS A 181 2.60 5.03 4.87
N ALA A 182 3.31 4.58 5.90
CA ALA A 182 3.04 3.30 6.51
C ALA A 182 3.34 3.29 8.00
N VAL A 183 2.73 2.35 8.73
CA VAL A 183 3.10 2.00 10.09
C VAL A 183 3.06 0.48 10.27
N LEU A 184 4.12 -0.06 10.88
CA LEU A 184 4.12 -1.41 11.43
C LEU A 184 3.54 -1.36 12.84
N LEU A 185 2.61 -2.27 13.11
CA LEU A 185 1.94 -2.42 14.40
C LEU A 185 2.51 -3.67 15.08
N ALA A 186 3.18 -3.50 16.23
CA ALA A 186 3.70 -4.63 17.01
C ALA A 186 2.57 -5.64 17.31
N HIS A 187 2.87 -6.95 17.24
CA HIS A 187 1.94 -8.05 17.45
C HIS A 187 0.69 -8.04 16.55
N HIS A 188 0.74 -7.32 15.41
CA HIS A 188 -0.45 -7.15 14.59
C HIS A 188 -0.10 -7.29 13.10
N GLY A 189 0.28 -6.19 12.45
CA GLY A 189 0.49 -6.19 11.01
C GLY A 189 0.97 -4.85 10.49
N GLN A 190 0.54 -4.50 9.28
CA GLN A 190 0.86 -3.23 8.63
C GLN A 190 -0.39 -2.41 8.36
N LEU A 191 -0.25 -1.07 8.36
CA LEU A 191 -1.18 -0.14 7.74
C LEU A 191 -0.39 0.71 6.74
N VAL A 192 -0.94 0.85 5.53
CA VAL A 192 -0.43 1.73 4.48
C VAL A 192 -1.48 2.77 4.14
N ALA A 193 -1.06 4.03 4.08
CA ALA A 193 -1.88 5.19 3.76
C ALA A 193 -1.34 5.83 2.46
N GLY A 194 -1.96 5.50 1.33
CA GLY A 194 -1.52 5.94 0.01
C GLY A 194 -2.30 7.14 -0.51
N ALA A 195 -1.62 7.99 -1.31
CA ALA A 195 -2.25 9.09 -2.04
C ALA A 195 -3.07 8.59 -3.25
N SER A 196 -3.03 7.30 -3.54
CA SER A 196 -3.87 6.60 -4.53
C SER A 196 -3.98 5.13 -4.16
N VAL A 197 -4.93 4.41 -4.79
CA VAL A 197 -5.07 2.95 -4.65
C VAL A 197 -3.81 2.25 -5.15
N GLU A 198 -3.24 2.73 -6.24
CA GLU A 198 -2.02 2.20 -6.84
C GLU A 198 -0.82 2.31 -5.90
N GLU A 199 -0.68 3.44 -5.21
CA GLU A 199 0.39 3.64 -4.23
C GLU A 199 0.20 2.72 -3.03
N ALA A 200 -1.00 2.69 -2.44
CA ALA A 200 -1.30 1.85 -1.29
C ALA A 200 -1.08 0.36 -1.58
N CYS A 201 -1.57 -0.13 -2.73
CA CYS A 201 -1.35 -1.49 -3.20
C CYS A 201 0.15 -1.81 -3.33
N SER A 202 0.88 -0.95 -4.04
CA SER A 202 2.31 -1.18 -4.32
C SER A 202 3.15 -1.17 -3.05
N LEU A 203 2.88 -0.25 -2.13
CA LEU A 203 3.60 -0.17 -0.85
C LEU A 203 3.26 -1.35 0.06
N ALA A 204 2.00 -1.80 0.10
CA ALA A 204 1.62 -2.95 0.91
C ALA A 204 2.38 -4.22 0.47
N VAL A 205 2.42 -4.50 -0.82
CA VAL A 205 3.20 -5.61 -1.39
C VAL A 205 4.69 -5.46 -1.09
N LEU A 206 5.20 -4.22 -1.15
CA LEU A 206 6.61 -3.95 -0.89
C LEU A 206 6.99 -4.19 0.58
N ILE A 207 6.13 -3.80 1.53
CA ILE A 207 6.41 -3.97 2.97
C ILE A 207 6.50 -5.46 3.32
N GLU A 208 5.62 -6.30 2.80
CA GLU A 208 5.70 -7.75 2.99
C GLU A 208 7.03 -8.31 2.46
N ARG A 209 7.43 -7.89 1.26
CA ARG A 209 8.74 -8.25 0.71
C ARG A 209 9.90 -7.74 1.57
N ALA A 210 9.82 -6.51 2.07
CA ALA A 210 10.85 -5.91 2.91
C ALA A 210 10.97 -6.65 4.25
N ALA A 211 9.85 -7.03 4.88
CA ALA A 211 9.84 -7.84 6.09
C ALA A 211 10.47 -9.21 5.88
N ALA A 212 10.15 -9.87 4.76
CA ALA A 212 10.78 -11.15 4.39
C ALA A 212 12.30 -11.03 4.25
N LEU A 213 12.77 -9.98 3.56
CA LEU A 213 14.20 -9.71 3.40
C LEU A 213 14.88 -9.41 4.73
N GLN A 214 14.24 -8.61 5.59
CA GLN A 214 14.77 -8.27 6.91
C GLN A 214 14.91 -9.50 7.78
N LEU A 215 13.88 -10.34 7.87
CA LEU A 215 13.92 -11.59 8.66
C LEU A 215 15.02 -12.54 8.17
N ALA A 216 15.15 -12.70 6.84
CA ALA A 216 16.20 -13.53 6.25
C ALA A 216 17.60 -12.97 6.55
N ALA A 217 17.79 -11.65 6.47
CA ALA A 217 19.06 -11.01 6.78
C ALA A 217 19.42 -11.11 8.27
N MET A 218 18.45 -10.89 9.17
CA MET A 218 18.63 -11.03 10.62
C MET A 218 19.07 -12.44 11.02
N ALA A 219 18.60 -13.48 10.34
CA ALA A 219 19.04 -14.85 10.58
C ALA A 219 20.52 -15.08 10.19
N ALA A 220 21.07 -14.27 9.29
CA ALA A 220 22.45 -14.37 8.82
C ALA A 220 23.43 -13.45 9.58
N GLY A 221 22.93 -12.41 10.26
CA GLY A 221 23.77 -11.49 11.02
C GLY A 221 23.20 -10.07 11.14
N PRO A 222 23.97 -9.10 11.64
CA PRO A 222 23.51 -7.74 11.79
C PRO A 222 23.31 -7.05 10.43
N ILE A 223 22.17 -6.39 10.29
CA ILE A 223 21.85 -5.62 9.08
C ILE A 223 22.67 -4.33 9.07
N LYS A 224 23.15 -3.95 7.89
CA LYS A 224 23.80 -2.65 7.66
C LYS A 224 22.85 -1.76 6.88
N GLU A 225 22.48 -0.66 7.46
CA GLU A 225 21.61 0.33 6.83
C GLU A 225 22.29 1.02 5.64
N LEU A 226 21.48 1.50 4.71
CA LEU A 226 21.97 2.32 3.60
C LEU A 226 22.45 3.69 4.15
N PRO A 227 23.47 4.31 3.53
CA PRO A 227 23.83 5.68 3.84
C PRO A 227 22.65 6.62 3.62
N GLU A 228 22.29 7.43 4.62
CA GLU A 228 21.12 8.31 4.64
C GLU A 228 20.92 9.08 3.32
N ARG A 229 21.97 9.77 2.84
CA ARG A 229 21.90 10.56 1.61
C ARG A 229 21.47 9.72 0.39
N LEU A 230 21.94 8.48 0.30
CA LEU A 230 21.63 7.60 -0.81
C LEU A 230 20.23 6.97 -0.66
N ALA A 231 19.84 6.66 0.58
CA ALA A 231 18.52 6.16 0.88
C ALA A 231 17.44 7.20 0.55
N ARG A 232 17.66 8.48 0.92
CA ARG A 232 16.74 9.59 0.61
C ARG A 232 16.68 9.86 -0.89
N GLU A 233 17.81 9.91 -1.58
CA GLU A 233 17.83 10.06 -3.04
C GLU A 233 17.02 8.96 -3.74
N ALA A 234 17.17 7.72 -3.28
CA ALA A 234 16.45 6.58 -3.84
C ALA A 234 14.97 6.61 -3.48
N HIS A 235 14.61 7.00 -2.24
CA HIS A 235 13.24 7.23 -1.79
C HIS A 235 12.52 8.22 -2.71
N ASP A 236 13.08 9.42 -2.87
CA ASP A 236 12.49 10.48 -3.69
C ASP A 236 12.32 10.09 -5.16
N TRP A 237 13.22 9.21 -5.65
CA TRP A 237 13.14 8.67 -6.99
C TRP A 237 12.08 7.57 -7.13
N THR A 238 11.93 6.71 -6.15
CA THR A 238 11.08 5.51 -6.22
C THR A 238 9.63 5.77 -5.83
N LEU A 239 9.34 6.80 -5.04
CA LEU A 239 7.99 7.20 -4.61
C LEU A 239 7.25 8.10 -5.62
N ARG A 240 7.69 8.16 -6.86
CA ARG A 240 6.99 8.94 -7.91
C ARG A 240 5.64 8.29 -8.26
N PRO A 241 4.56 9.09 -8.42
CA PRO A 241 3.22 8.55 -8.74
C PRO A 241 3.20 7.62 -9.95
N GLN A 242 3.95 7.96 -11.01
CA GLN A 242 4.03 7.14 -12.23
C GLN A 242 4.65 5.75 -11.97
N ARG A 243 5.53 5.63 -10.96
CA ARG A 243 6.11 4.33 -10.58
C ARG A 243 5.10 3.46 -9.85
N SER A 244 4.32 4.04 -8.95
CA SER A 244 3.21 3.33 -8.29
C SER A 244 2.18 2.87 -9.30
N GLN A 245 1.81 3.74 -10.26
CA GLN A 245 0.93 3.40 -11.38
C GLN A 245 1.49 2.25 -12.24
N ALA A 246 2.79 2.30 -12.58
CA ALA A 246 3.43 1.24 -13.38
C ALA A 246 3.46 -0.10 -12.63
N ASN A 247 3.80 -0.08 -11.33
CA ASN A 247 3.80 -1.27 -10.49
C ASN A 247 2.39 -1.85 -10.35
N PHE A 248 1.41 -1.02 -10.05
CA PHE A 248 0.02 -1.44 -9.97
C PHE A 248 -0.47 -2.02 -11.29
N ALA A 249 -0.20 -1.37 -12.42
CA ALA A 249 -0.58 -1.88 -13.74
C ALA A 249 0.05 -3.25 -14.03
N TYR A 250 1.28 -3.50 -13.59
CA TYR A 250 1.90 -4.82 -13.69
C TYR A 250 1.17 -5.85 -12.82
N TYR A 251 0.90 -5.53 -11.55
CA TYR A 251 0.18 -6.41 -10.64
C TYR A 251 -1.24 -6.70 -11.13
N ALA A 252 -1.95 -5.65 -11.57
CA ALA A 252 -3.32 -5.75 -12.09
C ALA A 252 -3.41 -6.70 -13.31
N ARG A 253 -2.47 -6.60 -14.27
CA ARG A 253 -2.46 -7.53 -15.41
C ARG A 253 -2.28 -8.99 -14.98
N ARG A 254 -1.46 -9.23 -13.96
CA ARG A 254 -1.28 -10.59 -13.41
C ARG A 254 -2.54 -11.08 -12.69
N ALA A 255 -3.13 -10.19 -11.87
CA ALA A 255 -4.37 -10.51 -11.16
C ALA A 255 -5.50 -10.80 -12.16
N LEU A 256 -5.71 -9.98 -13.20
CA LEU A 256 -6.69 -10.20 -14.24
C LEU A 256 -6.50 -11.54 -14.97
N THR A 257 -5.27 -11.98 -15.16
CA THR A 257 -4.99 -13.29 -15.80
C THR A 257 -5.37 -14.46 -14.88
N ARG A 258 -5.17 -14.32 -13.56
CA ARG A 258 -5.44 -15.37 -12.58
C ARG A 258 -6.89 -15.37 -12.10
N HIS A 259 -7.49 -14.20 -12.02
CA HIS A 259 -8.81 -13.92 -11.49
C HIS A 259 -9.63 -13.12 -12.51
N PRO A 260 -10.06 -13.74 -13.63
CA PRO A 260 -10.75 -13.03 -14.72
C PRO A 260 -12.11 -12.47 -14.31
N ASP A 261 -12.65 -12.92 -13.18
CA ASP A 261 -13.93 -12.52 -12.60
C ASP A 261 -13.85 -11.22 -11.79
N VAL A 262 -12.66 -10.74 -11.43
CA VAL A 262 -12.47 -9.63 -10.47
C VAL A 262 -13.20 -8.34 -10.84
N LEU A 263 -13.38 -8.04 -12.13
CA LEU A 263 -14.08 -6.85 -12.61
C LEU A 263 -15.58 -7.09 -12.86
N THR A 264 -16.08 -8.30 -12.59
CA THR A 264 -17.52 -8.57 -12.76
C THR A 264 -18.33 -7.95 -11.63
N GLY A 265 -19.53 -7.46 -11.94
CA GLY A 265 -20.49 -6.86 -11.04
C GLY A 265 -21.78 -7.63 -11.02
#